data_23ebebae7f457905841563f33c91bb50
#
_entry.id   23ebebae7f457905841563f33c91bb50
#
_cell.length_a   1.000
_cell.length_b   1.000
_cell.length_c   1.000
_cell.angle_alpha   90.00
_cell.angle_beta   90.00
_cell.angle_gamma   90.00
#
_symmetry.space_group_name_H-M   'P 1'
#
loop_
_entity.id
_entity.type
_entity.pdbx_description
1 polymer ?
#
loop_
_entity_poly.entity_id
_entity_poly.type
_entity_poly.pdbx_seq_one_letter_code
_entity_poly.pdbx_strand_id
1 'polypeptide(L)'
;MRKPLRAWSVVCVLLAAPVLAQAQTPSSYPDRPIRLVVAFVAGGATDTLARQISNDLKEALGQPVVVENRPGANGYLAWNHVAGSEPDGYTLLLAESALGISQALHKKATSTFDPLTQYDAVAAIATSPSALVVANNVPANTVAELVALSRTVSQKMNYASAGVGSVSHLSFEVLKDGVGMEAIHIPYKGGGQAIGDVIAGHVPMAMASVQVAKSLVEDRRIKALGVTGPARSPALPGVPTLTEAGMKPAEVELGFWFGVFGPKGMPNDVKAKLEQAIAGVVSDPRVRERLARLDITPGFAPAPVLRTKLENEIRNWTAFIDRHGIRPE
;
A
#
# COMPACT_ATOMS: atom_id res chain seq x y z
N MET A 1 -16.26 3.08 -97.97
CA MET A 1 -16.90 4.04 -97.08
C MET A 1 -16.53 3.61 -95.63
N ARG A 2 -15.58 4.32 -95.04
CA ARG A 2 -15.10 4.04 -93.69
C ARG A 2 -15.69 5.09 -92.72
N LYS A 3 -16.40 4.67 -91.65
CA LYS A 3 -16.92 5.51 -90.60
C LYS A 3 -15.85 5.69 -89.51
N PRO A 4 -15.66 6.89 -88.90
CA PRO A 4 -14.68 7.11 -87.81
C PRO A 4 -15.31 6.69 -86.49
N LEU A 5 -14.48 6.01 -85.62
CA LEU A 5 -14.74 5.78 -84.22
C LEU A 5 -14.53 7.08 -83.47
N ARG A 6 -15.52 7.51 -82.71
CA ARG A 6 -15.40 8.60 -81.69
C ARG A 6 -14.85 8.00 -80.36
N ALA A 7 -13.66 8.43 -80.00
CA ALA A 7 -13.10 8.14 -78.67
C ALA A 7 -13.77 9.04 -77.59
N TRP A 8 -14.37 8.40 -76.60
CA TRP A 8 -14.87 9.09 -75.42
C TRP A 8 -13.74 9.09 -74.32
N SER A 9 -13.23 10.30 -74.05
CA SER A 9 -12.30 10.51 -72.92
C SER A 9 -13.09 10.56 -71.63
N VAL A 10 -12.92 9.56 -70.78
CA VAL A 10 -13.44 9.55 -69.39
C VAL A 10 -12.49 10.37 -68.53
N VAL A 11 -12.94 11.53 -68.08
CA VAL A 11 -12.23 12.37 -67.08
C VAL A 11 -12.59 11.84 -65.72
N CYS A 12 -11.67 11.11 -65.08
CA CYS A 12 -11.76 10.78 -63.65
C CYS A 12 -11.44 12.01 -62.81
N VAL A 13 -12.46 12.66 -62.23
CA VAL A 13 -12.32 13.65 -61.21
C VAL A 13 -12.06 12.96 -59.88
N LEU A 14 -10.81 12.95 -59.43
CA LEU A 14 -10.43 12.55 -58.07
C LEU A 14 -10.95 13.58 -57.07
N LEU A 15 -12.05 13.27 -56.38
CA LEU A 15 -12.51 14.00 -55.18
C LEU A 15 -11.55 13.69 -54.03
N ALA A 16 -10.60 14.61 -53.80
CA ALA A 16 -9.80 14.63 -52.58
C ALA A 16 -10.71 15.05 -51.39
N ALA A 17 -11.19 14.11 -50.61
CA ALA A 17 -11.87 14.37 -49.34
C ALA A 17 -10.84 14.95 -48.36
N PRO A 18 -11.09 16.13 -47.73
CA PRO A 18 -10.22 16.59 -46.66
C PRO A 18 -10.33 15.63 -45.50
N VAL A 19 -9.22 14.98 -45.13
CA VAL A 19 -9.08 14.31 -43.82
C VAL A 19 -9.10 15.42 -42.76
N LEU A 20 -10.26 15.65 -42.19
CA LEU A 20 -10.37 16.46 -40.96
C LEU A 20 -9.57 15.74 -39.88
N ALA A 21 -8.33 16.16 -39.67
CA ALA A 21 -7.59 15.85 -38.46
C ALA A 21 -8.45 16.33 -37.29
N GLN A 22 -9.11 15.41 -36.59
CA GLN A 22 -9.76 15.70 -35.32
C GLN A 22 -8.65 16.17 -34.38
N ALA A 23 -8.53 17.50 -34.24
CA ALA A 23 -7.77 18.06 -33.14
C ALA A 23 -8.40 17.50 -31.86
N GLN A 24 -7.68 16.60 -31.18
CA GLN A 24 -8.05 16.14 -29.85
C GLN A 24 -8.10 17.41 -28.98
N THR A 25 -9.32 17.83 -28.64
CA THR A 25 -9.52 18.84 -27.60
C THR A 25 -8.77 18.35 -26.37
N PRO A 26 -7.93 19.20 -25.73
CA PRO A 26 -7.27 18.81 -24.49
C PRO A 26 -8.32 18.24 -23.54
N SER A 27 -8.10 17.04 -23.04
CA SER A 27 -9.06 16.42 -22.13
C SER A 27 -9.26 17.37 -20.96
N SER A 28 -10.50 17.75 -20.68
CA SER A 28 -10.85 18.60 -19.53
C SER A 28 -10.70 17.86 -18.20
N TYR A 29 -9.97 16.75 -18.21
CA TYR A 29 -9.73 15.92 -17.02
C TYR A 29 -8.99 16.72 -15.93
N PRO A 30 -9.45 16.60 -14.65
CA PRO A 30 -10.74 16.08 -14.25
C PRO A 30 -11.84 17.16 -14.37
N ASP A 31 -13.06 16.77 -14.78
CA ASP A 31 -14.26 17.61 -14.86
C ASP A 31 -15.32 17.25 -13.81
N ARG A 32 -15.07 16.20 -13.05
CA ARG A 32 -15.96 15.65 -12.00
C ARG A 32 -15.15 15.09 -10.82
N PRO A 33 -15.79 14.78 -9.68
CA PRO A 33 -15.10 14.23 -8.51
C PRO A 33 -14.37 12.91 -8.81
N ILE A 34 -13.17 12.77 -8.24
CA ILE A 34 -12.35 11.57 -8.28
C ILE A 34 -12.59 10.76 -7.01
N ARG A 35 -12.80 9.46 -7.14
CA ARG A 35 -12.91 8.53 -6.01
C ARG A 35 -11.53 7.93 -5.70
N LEU A 36 -11.07 8.09 -4.48
CA LEU A 36 -9.85 7.47 -3.96
C LEU A 36 -10.27 6.33 -3.04
N VAL A 37 -10.24 5.11 -3.58
CA VAL A 37 -10.68 3.89 -2.89
C VAL A 37 -9.59 3.41 -1.95
N VAL A 38 -9.99 3.06 -0.72
CA VAL A 38 -9.15 2.49 0.33
C VAL A 38 -9.69 1.12 0.71
N ALA A 39 -8.81 0.10 0.75
CA ALA A 39 -9.19 -1.30 0.93
C ALA A 39 -9.54 -1.69 2.39
N PHE A 40 -9.37 -0.77 3.33
CA PHE A 40 -9.51 -1.05 4.77
C PHE A 40 -10.51 -0.10 5.43
N VAL A 41 -10.89 -0.44 6.67
CA VAL A 41 -11.84 0.36 7.46
C VAL A 41 -11.31 1.77 7.73
N ALA A 42 -12.23 2.71 7.94
CA ALA A 42 -11.90 4.07 8.31
C ALA A 42 -11.08 4.13 9.62
N GLY A 43 -10.15 5.08 9.70
CA GLY A 43 -9.25 5.29 10.84
C GLY A 43 -7.97 4.46 10.79
N GLY A 44 -7.80 3.56 9.81
CA GLY A 44 -6.52 2.88 9.57
C GLY A 44 -5.48 3.79 8.91
N ALA A 45 -4.23 3.32 8.81
CA ALA A 45 -3.11 4.10 8.27
C ALA A 45 -3.39 4.63 6.84
N THR A 46 -3.90 3.77 5.96
CA THR A 46 -4.21 4.12 4.57
C THR A 46 -5.35 5.13 4.46
N ASP A 47 -6.42 4.96 5.26
CA ASP A 47 -7.54 5.92 5.32
C ASP A 47 -7.08 7.27 5.87
N THR A 48 -6.28 7.25 6.92
CA THR A 48 -5.71 8.47 7.50
C THR A 48 -4.89 9.23 6.47
N LEU A 49 -3.97 8.56 5.77
CA LEU A 49 -3.18 9.17 4.70
C LEU A 49 -4.08 9.73 3.58
N ALA A 50 -5.05 8.93 3.10
CA ALA A 50 -5.99 9.37 2.06
C ALA A 50 -6.69 10.68 2.42
N ARG A 51 -7.22 10.78 3.64
CA ARG A 51 -7.91 11.98 4.12
C ARG A 51 -6.98 13.16 4.34
N GLN A 52 -5.74 12.92 4.73
CA GLN A 52 -4.75 13.96 4.92
C GLN A 52 -4.34 14.64 3.60
N ILE A 53 -4.37 13.93 2.48
CA ILE A 53 -3.96 14.47 1.18
C ILE A 53 -5.13 14.84 0.26
N SER A 54 -6.35 14.39 0.56
CA SER A 54 -7.51 14.56 -0.35
C SER A 54 -7.87 16.02 -0.62
N ASN A 55 -7.76 16.90 0.38
CA ASN A 55 -8.02 18.33 0.19
C ASN A 55 -6.94 19.03 -0.64
N ASP A 56 -5.67 18.70 -0.43
CA ASP A 56 -4.56 19.25 -1.20
C ASP A 56 -4.62 18.75 -2.66
N LEU A 57 -5.00 17.48 -2.87
CA LEU A 57 -5.26 16.94 -4.21
C LEU A 57 -6.45 17.61 -4.89
N LYS A 58 -7.51 17.95 -4.15
CA LYS A 58 -8.64 18.74 -4.67
C LYS A 58 -8.16 20.12 -5.17
N GLU A 59 -7.32 20.80 -4.40
CA GLU A 59 -6.76 22.09 -4.80
C GLU A 59 -5.88 21.96 -6.06
N ALA A 60 -5.02 20.94 -6.11
CA ALA A 60 -4.13 20.70 -7.24
C ALA A 60 -4.86 20.28 -8.53
N LEU A 61 -5.96 19.52 -8.41
CA LEU A 61 -6.71 18.97 -9.55
C LEU A 61 -7.93 19.81 -9.95
N GLY A 62 -8.38 20.72 -9.08
CA GLY A 62 -9.57 21.55 -9.33
C GLY A 62 -10.90 20.80 -9.15
N GLN A 63 -10.89 19.53 -8.71
CA GLN A 63 -12.06 18.70 -8.50
C GLN A 63 -11.96 17.96 -7.15
N PRO A 64 -13.10 17.71 -6.48
CA PRO A 64 -13.11 16.95 -5.22
C PRO A 64 -12.46 15.58 -5.36
N VAL A 65 -11.61 15.19 -4.38
CA VAL A 65 -11.09 13.84 -4.22
C VAL A 65 -11.76 13.21 -3.01
N VAL A 66 -12.66 12.24 -3.27
CA VAL A 66 -13.52 11.63 -2.27
C VAL A 66 -12.94 10.29 -1.84
N VAL A 67 -12.62 10.15 -0.55
CA VAL A 67 -12.13 8.89 0.02
C VAL A 67 -13.29 7.92 0.23
N GLU A 68 -13.17 6.73 -0.35
CA GLU A 68 -14.17 5.66 -0.27
C GLU A 68 -13.56 4.40 0.35
N ASN A 69 -14.01 4.02 1.55
CA ASN A 69 -13.57 2.79 2.20
C ASN A 69 -14.39 1.59 1.69
N ARG A 70 -13.70 0.56 1.18
CA ARG A 70 -14.29 -0.73 0.75
C ARG A 70 -13.59 -1.90 1.43
N PRO A 71 -13.81 -2.10 2.73
CA PRO A 71 -13.16 -3.19 3.46
C PRO A 71 -13.76 -4.55 3.09
N GLY A 72 -12.95 -5.60 3.26
CA GLY A 72 -13.40 -6.99 3.15
C GLY A 72 -12.47 -7.85 2.31
N ALA A 73 -12.51 -9.15 2.58
CA ALA A 73 -11.66 -10.17 1.93
C ALA A 73 -10.19 -9.74 1.86
N ASN A 74 -9.63 -9.25 2.97
CA ASN A 74 -8.24 -8.78 3.08
C ASN A 74 -7.83 -7.76 2.00
N GLY A 75 -8.77 -6.90 1.55
CA GLY A 75 -8.56 -5.87 0.53
C GLY A 75 -9.06 -6.23 -0.87
N TYR A 76 -9.30 -7.52 -1.16
CA TYR A 76 -9.70 -7.96 -2.51
C TYR A 76 -10.98 -7.31 -3.02
N LEU A 77 -11.95 -6.96 -2.14
CA LEU A 77 -13.18 -6.28 -2.58
C LEU A 77 -12.88 -4.91 -3.20
N ALA A 78 -12.00 -4.12 -2.58
CA ALA A 78 -11.60 -2.83 -3.11
C ALA A 78 -10.75 -2.99 -4.37
N TRP A 79 -9.80 -3.91 -4.34
CA TRP A 79 -8.89 -4.12 -5.47
C TRP A 79 -9.64 -4.56 -6.71
N ASN A 80 -10.49 -5.58 -6.64
CA ASN A 80 -11.29 -6.00 -7.79
C ASN A 80 -12.25 -4.90 -8.27
N HIS A 81 -12.81 -4.10 -7.33
CA HIS A 81 -13.67 -2.99 -7.71
C HIS A 81 -12.91 -1.95 -8.56
N VAL A 82 -11.72 -1.55 -8.14
CA VAL A 82 -10.93 -0.57 -8.91
C VAL A 82 -10.42 -1.19 -10.21
N ALA A 83 -9.92 -2.44 -10.19
CA ALA A 83 -9.46 -3.12 -11.40
C ALA A 83 -10.55 -3.25 -12.48
N GLY A 84 -11.82 -3.42 -12.08
CA GLY A 84 -12.98 -3.49 -12.98
C GLY A 84 -13.65 -2.14 -13.28
N SER A 85 -13.09 -1.02 -12.80
CA SER A 85 -13.61 0.31 -13.11
C SER A 85 -13.11 0.81 -14.48
N GLU A 86 -13.79 1.83 -15.04
CA GLU A 86 -13.34 2.49 -16.27
C GLU A 86 -11.95 3.09 -16.09
N PRO A 87 -11.04 2.93 -17.06
CA PRO A 87 -9.67 3.42 -16.97
C PRO A 87 -9.57 4.92 -17.35
N ASP A 88 -10.45 5.73 -16.80
CA ASP A 88 -10.61 7.16 -17.10
C ASP A 88 -9.98 8.10 -16.04
N GLY A 89 -9.40 7.52 -14.98
CA GLY A 89 -8.75 8.26 -13.89
C GLY A 89 -9.70 8.73 -12.77
N TYR A 90 -11.00 8.46 -12.84
CA TYR A 90 -11.97 8.89 -11.82
C TYR A 90 -12.19 7.88 -10.70
N THR A 91 -11.62 6.67 -10.82
CA THR A 91 -11.61 5.68 -9.75
C THR A 91 -10.17 5.21 -9.55
N LEU A 92 -9.57 5.61 -8.44
CA LEU A 92 -8.18 5.31 -8.11
C LEU A 92 -8.12 4.47 -6.84
N LEU A 93 -7.09 3.67 -6.70
CA LEU A 93 -6.76 2.91 -5.51
C LEU A 93 -5.61 3.59 -4.77
N LEU A 94 -5.79 3.90 -3.50
CA LEU A 94 -4.67 4.08 -2.58
C LEU A 94 -4.33 2.72 -1.99
N ALA A 95 -3.27 2.11 -2.51
CA ALA A 95 -2.78 0.83 -2.05
C ALA A 95 -1.66 0.97 -1.01
N GLU A 96 -1.45 -0.10 -0.28
CA GLU A 96 -0.33 -0.28 0.63
C GLU A 96 0.33 -1.65 0.43
N SER A 97 1.37 -1.98 1.19
CA SER A 97 2.13 -3.23 1.15
C SER A 97 1.26 -4.50 1.11
N ALA A 98 0.05 -4.48 1.68
CA ALA A 98 -0.86 -5.63 1.63
C ALA A 98 -1.20 -6.07 0.20
N LEU A 99 -1.16 -5.17 -0.79
CA LEU A 99 -1.41 -5.50 -2.20
C LEU A 99 -0.36 -6.50 -2.74
N GLY A 100 0.92 -6.23 -2.52
CA GLY A 100 2.02 -7.10 -2.94
C GLY A 100 2.09 -8.38 -2.12
N ILE A 101 1.91 -8.27 -0.80
CA ILE A 101 1.89 -9.41 0.13
C ILE A 101 0.77 -10.40 -0.21
N SER A 102 -0.45 -9.91 -0.42
CA SER A 102 -1.58 -10.78 -0.76
C SER A 102 -1.39 -11.46 -2.11
N GLN A 103 -0.84 -10.76 -3.10
CA GLN A 103 -0.50 -11.39 -4.38
C GLN A 103 0.55 -12.50 -4.20
N ALA A 104 1.58 -12.26 -3.40
CA ALA A 104 2.60 -13.26 -3.12
C ALA A 104 2.02 -14.51 -2.41
N LEU A 105 1.14 -14.30 -1.42
CA LEU A 105 0.52 -15.36 -0.64
C LEU A 105 -0.43 -16.23 -1.48
N HIS A 106 -1.21 -15.61 -2.38
CA HIS A 106 -2.23 -16.29 -3.19
C HIS A 106 -1.75 -16.65 -4.60
N LYS A 107 -0.47 -16.43 -4.94
CA LYS A 107 0.09 -16.71 -6.28
C LYS A 107 -0.17 -18.14 -6.77
N LYS A 108 -0.24 -19.10 -5.84
CA LYS A 108 -0.53 -20.53 -6.15
C LYS A 108 -2.03 -20.87 -6.09
N ALA A 109 -2.87 -19.93 -5.62
CA ALA A 109 -4.31 -20.11 -5.64
C ALA A 109 -4.88 -19.78 -7.02
N THR A 110 -6.08 -20.23 -7.31
CA THR A 110 -6.79 -19.98 -8.58
C THR A 110 -7.28 -18.53 -8.71
N SER A 111 -6.70 -17.57 -7.99
CA SER A 111 -7.08 -16.16 -8.07
C SER A 111 -6.73 -15.61 -9.44
N THR A 112 -7.71 -15.03 -10.11
CA THR A 112 -7.53 -14.30 -11.37
C THR A 112 -7.02 -12.88 -11.17
N PHE A 113 -6.88 -12.44 -9.91
CA PHE A 113 -6.38 -11.10 -9.59
C PHE A 113 -4.86 -11.05 -9.66
N ASP A 114 -4.33 -10.16 -10.49
CA ASP A 114 -2.91 -9.84 -10.58
C ASP A 114 -2.73 -8.32 -10.70
N PRO A 115 -2.22 -7.64 -9.66
CA PRO A 115 -2.05 -6.19 -9.67
C PRO A 115 -1.06 -5.71 -10.73
N LEU A 116 -0.14 -6.56 -11.18
CA LEU A 116 0.83 -6.19 -12.21
C LEU A 116 0.21 -6.10 -13.61
N THR A 117 -0.88 -6.80 -13.85
CA THR A 117 -1.57 -6.80 -15.15
C THR A 117 -2.85 -5.98 -15.15
N GLN A 118 -3.48 -5.78 -13.98
CA GLN A 118 -4.77 -5.13 -13.85
C GLN A 118 -4.70 -3.66 -13.46
N TYR A 119 -3.51 -3.16 -13.09
CA TYR A 119 -3.32 -1.74 -12.74
C TYR A 119 -2.27 -1.04 -13.58
N ASP A 120 -2.50 0.25 -13.75
CA ASP A 120 -1.45 1.22 -14.05
C ASP A 120 -1.01 1.89 -12.73
N ALA A 121 0.28 1.84 -12.44
CA ALA A 121 0.85 2.62 -11.34
C ALA A 121 0.81 4.11 -11.69
N VAL A 122 0.52 4.95 -10.69
CA VAL A 122 0.55 6.42 -10.84
C VAL A 122 1.75 7.00 -10.08
N ALA A 123 1.82 6.83 -8.76
CA ALA A 123 2.94 7.31 -7.97
C ALA A 123 3.03 6.59 -6.62
N ALA A 124 4.25 6.38 -6.10
CA ALA A 124 4.44 6.16 -4.68
C ALA A 124 4.36 7.51 -3.95
N ILE A 125 3.79 7.51 -2.73
CA ILE A 125 3.48 8.76 -2.03
C ILE A 125 4.04 8.86 -0.62
N ALA A 126 4.21 7.74 0.08
CA ALA A 126 4.69 7.73 1.46
C ALA A 126 5.14 6.34 1.90
N THR A 127 5.83 6.32 3.04
CA THR A 127 6.10 5.12 3.84
C THR A 127 5.72 5.36 5.30
N SER A 128 5.47 4.29 6.05
CA SER A 128 5.27 4.36 7.50
C SER A 128 5.84 3.11 8.16
N PRO A 129 6.59 3.25 9.25
CA PRO A 129 7.15 2.10 9.95
C PRO A 129 6.09 1.35 10.76
N SER A 130 6.40 0.11 11.11
CA SER A 130 5.70 -0.68 12.12
C SER A 130 6.51 -0.71 13.41
N ALA A 131 5.83 -0.96 14.53
CA ALA A 131 6.45 -1.16 15.84
C ALA A 131 6.14 -2.56 16.37
N LEU A 132 7.15 -3.22 16.93
CA LEU A 132 6.96 -4.38 17.80
C LEU A 132 6.45 -3.86 19.15
N VAL A 133 5.24 -4.24 19.48
CA VAL A 133 4.58 -3.86 20.73
C VAL A 133 4.32 -5.09 21.60
N VAL A 134 4.39 -4.89 22.92
CA VAL A 134 4.10 -5.93 23.92
C VAL A 134 3.14 -5.42 24.99
N ALA A 135 2.35 -6.33 25.53
CA ALA A 135 1.48 -6.05 26.67
C ALA A 135 2.32 -5.65 27.92
N ASN A 136 1.74 -4.83 28.78
CA ASN A 136 2.45 -4.34 29.98
C ASN A 136 2.84 -5.44 30.97
N ASN A 137 2.08 -6.54 31.00
CA ASN A 137 2.37 -7.71 31.85
C ASN A 137 3.50 -8.59 31.31
N VAL A 138 4.01 -8.35 30.11
CA VAL A 138 5.18 -9.06 29.58
C VAL A 138 6.45 -8.50 30.26
N PRO A 139 7.25 -9.35 30.98
CA PRO A 139 8.45 -8.91 31.70
C PRO A 139 9.66 -8.79 30.74
N ALA A 140 9.50 -8.01 29.67
CA ALA A 140 10.56 -7.65 28.73
C ALA A 140 10.44 -6.16 28.35
N ASN A 141 11.58 -5.47 28.28
CA ASN A 141 11.69 -4.06 27.90
C ASN A 141 12.60 -3.85 26.68
N THR A 142 13.21 -4.92 26.21
CA THR A 142 14.04 -4.96 24.99
C THR A 142 13.68 -6.18 24.13
N VAL A 143 14.03 -6.13 22.85
CA VAL A 143 13.88 -7.27 21.96
C VAL A 143 14.69 -8.47 22.45
N ALA A 144 15.90 -8.25 22.95
CA ALA A 144 16.75 -9.31 23.49
C ALA A 144 16.12 -10.00 24.71
N GLU A 145 15.52 -9.24 25.65
CA GLU A 145 14.79 -9.79 26.79
C GLU A 145 13.54 -10.58 26.33
N LEU A 146 12.81 -10.08 25.34
CA LEU A 146 11.66 -10.79 24.78
C LEU A 146 12.06 -12.11 24.14
N VAL A 147 13.15 -12.14 23.37
CA VAL A 147 13.71 -13.37 22.80
C VAL A 147 14.17 -14.35 23.89
N ALA A 148 14.86 -13.87 24.92
CA ALA A 148 15.25 -14.71 26.05
C ALA A 148 14.03 -15.29 26.76
N LEU A 149 13.02 -14.46 27.02
CA LEU A 149 11.75 -14.90 27.63
C LEU A 149 11.06 -15.98 26.79
N SER A 150 10.98 -15.82 25.46
CA SER A 150 10.33 -16.78 24.58
C SER A 150 10.94 -18.19 24.62
N ARG A 151 12.20 -18.30 25.03
CA ARG A 151 12.93 -19.58 25.17
C ARG A 151 12.78 -20.23 26.55
N THR A 152 12.36 -19.47 27.54
CA THR A 152 12.28 -19.96 28.95
C THR A 152 10.88 -20.36 29.36
N VAL A 153 9.83 -19.88 28.69
CA VAL A 153 8.46 -20.22 29.01
C VAL A 153 8.13 -21.66 28.53
N SER A 154 7.39 -22.42 29.37
CA SER A 154 7.02 -23.79 29.07
C SER A 154 6.07 -23.95 27.90
N GLN A 155 5.35 -22.88 27.53
CA GLN A 155 4.47 -22.82 26.38
C GLN A 155 4.98 -21.74 25.42
N LYS A 156 4.91 -21.99 24.10
CA LYS A 156 5.28 -20.99 23.09
C LYS A 156 4.45 -19.72 23.27
N MET A 157 5.10 -18.57 23.23
CA MET A 157 4.42 -17.28 23.25
C MET A 157 3.55 -17.11 22.01
N ASN A 158 2.47 -16.35 22.13
CA ASN A 158 1.58 -16.03 21.02
C ASN A 158 1.83 -14.62 20.52
N TYR A 159 1.49 -14.34 19.26
CA TYR A 159 1.42 -12.98 18.76
C TYR A 159 0.14 -12.74 17.95
N ALA A 160 -0.40 -11.55 18.04
CA ALA A 160 -1.62 -11.12 17.35
C ALA A 160 -1.32 -10.46 16.01
N SER A 161 -2.19 -10.65 15.03
CA SER A 161 -2.15 -9.93 13.76
C SER A 161 -3.54 -9.57 13.25
N ALA A 162 -3.59 -8.73 12.21
CA ALA A 162 -4.84 -8.36 11.52
C ALA A 162 -5.38 -9.47 10.58
N GLY A 163 -4.86 -10.68 10.69
CA GLY A 163 -5.21 -11.85 9.88
C GLY A 163 -4.04 -12.38 9.07
N VAL A 164 -4.21 -13.60 8.53
CA VAL A 164 -3.18 -14.25 7.69
C VAL A 164 -2.88 -13.40 6.45
N GLY A 165 -1.60 -13.21 6.14
CA GLY A 165 -1.15 -12.38 5.02
C GLY A 165 -1.23 -10.87 5.23
N SER A 166 -1.65 -10.40 6.42
CA SER A 166 -1.56 -8.98 6.76
C SER A 166 -0.11 -8.52 6.94
N VAL A 167 0.13 -7.22 6.80
CA VAL A 167 1.45 -6.62 7.07
C VAL A 167 1.93 -6.97 8.48
N SER A 168 1.04 -6.91 9.50
CA SER A 168 1.38 -7.25 10.88
C SER A 168 1.76 -8.72 11.06
N HIS A 169 1.08 -9.65 10.37
CA HIS A 169 1.44 -11.06 10.37
C HIS A 169 2.83 -11.28 9.80
N LEU A 170 3.03 -10.88 8.53
CA LEU A 170 4.26 -11.21 7.83
C LEU A 170 5.47 -10.42 8.38
N SER A 171 5.28 -9.19 8.84
CA SER A 171 6.35 -8.47 9.55
C SER A 171 6.77 -9.17 10.84
N PHE A 172 5.82 -9.80 11.54
CA PHE A 172 6.14 -10.58 12.74
C PHE A 172 6.88 -11.88 12.39
N GLU A 173 6.51 -12.56 11.32
CA GLU A 173 7.23 -13.77 10.85
C GLU A 173 8.67 -13.43 10.45
N VAL A 174 8.91 -12.29 9.78
CA VAL A 174 10.26 -11.81 9.48
C VAL A 174 11.04 -11.48 10.76
N LEU A 175 10.40 -10.84 11.75
CA LEU A 175 11.02 -10.59 13.05
C LEU A 175 11.43 -11.90 13.72
N LYS A 176 10.54 -12.90 13.77
CA LYS A 176 10.84 -14.23 14.35
C LYS A 176 12.10 -14.84 13.74
N ASP A 177 12.17 -14.84 12.41
CA ASP A 177 13.33 -15.35 11.68
C ASP A 177 14.60 -14.53 12.00
N GLY A 178 14.50 -13.22 11.93
CA GLY A 178 15.62 -12.29 12.11
C GLY A 178 16.25 -12.30 13.52
N VAL A 179 15.47 -12.63 14.58
CA VAL A 179 15.95 -12.68 15.98
C VAL A 179 16.02 -14.09 16.54
N GLY A 180 15.61 -15.11 15.80
CA GLY A 180 15.57 -16.51 16.25
C GLY A 180 14.58 -16.73 17.39
N MET A 181 13.36 -16.17 17.29
CA MET A 181 12.28 -16.29 18.27
C MET A 181 11.22 -17.28 17.78
N GLU A 182 10.68 -18.11 18.67
CA GLU A 182 9.51 -18.91 18.38
C GLU A 182 8.24 -18.28 18.96
N ALA A 183 7.20 -18.15 18.13
CA ALA A 183 5.90 -17.69 18.57
C ALA A 183 4.79 -18.24 17.67
N ILE A 184 3.59 -18.42 18.25
CA ILE A 184 2.40 -18.95 17.57
C ILE A 184 1.55 -17.77 17.10
N HIS A 185 1.15 -17.78 15.84
CA HIS A 185 0.28 -16.79 15.25
C HIS A 185 -1.17 -16.93 15.73
N ILE A 186 -1.78 -15.82 16.17
CA ILE A 186 -3.21 -15.69 16.48
C ILE A 186 -3.81 -14.65 15.52
N PRO A 187 -4.52 -15.10 14.45
CA PRO A 187 -5.14 -14.19 13.50
C PRO A 187 -6.44 -13.59 14.05
N TYR A 188 -6.62 -12.28 13.79
CA TYR A 188 -7.85 -11.53 14.08
C TYR A 188 -8.46 -11.00 12.77
N LYS A 189 -9.73 -10.56 12.82
CA LYS A 189 -10.43 -9.99 11.66
C LYS A 189 -9.98 -8.55 11.33
N GLY A 190 -9.02 -7.99 12.07
CA GLY A 190 -8.44 -6.66 11.85
C GLY A 190 -7.53 -6.21 12.98
N GLY A 191 -6.69 -5.21 12.71
CA GLY A 191 -5.65 -4.72 13.64
C GLY A 191 -6.21 -4.15 14.94
N GLY A 192 -7.41 -3.56 14.91
CA GLY A 192 -8.05 -3.02 16.11
C GLY A 192 -8.39 -4.10 17.15
N GLN A 193 -8.85 -5.27 16.72
CA GLN A 193 -9.11 -6.41 17.62
C GLN A 193 -7.79 -6.98 18.14
N ALA A 194 -6.81 -7.18 17.26
CA ALA A 194 -5.49 -7.70 17.62
C ALA A 194 -4.82 -6.84 18.70
N ILE A 195 -4.78 -5.52 18.50
CA ILE A 195 -4.16 -4.63 19.48
C ILE A 195 -4.97 -4.51 20.77
N GLY A 196 -6.30 -4.64 20.70
CA GLY A 196 -7.18 -4.69 21.85
C GLY A 196 -6.82 -5.84 22.81
N ASP A 197 -6.57 -7.03 22.28
CA ASP A 197 -6.17 -8.19 23.07
C ASP A 197 -4.74 -8.09 23.61
N VAL A 198 -3.83 -7.39 22.91
CA VAL A 198 -2.50 -7.05 23.47
C VAL A 198 -2.63 -6.08 24.63
N ILE A 199 -3.46 -5.04 24.52
CA ILE A 199 -3.72 -4.09 25.60
C ILE A 199 -4.31 -4.79 26.83
N ALA A 200 -5.23 -5.73 26.60
CA ALA A 200 -5.85 -6.52 27.67
C ALA A 200 -4.90 -7.58 28.30
N GLY A 201 -3.75 -7.84 27.67
CA GLY A 201 -2.78 -8.84 28.12
C GLY A 201 -3.18 -10.28 27.78
N HIS A 202 -4.20 -10.50 26.93
CA HIS A 202 -4.62 -11.82 26.46
C HIS A 202 -3.61 -12.41 25.47
N VAL A 203 -3.01 -11.57 24.61
CA VAL A 203 -1.93 -11.94 23.72
C VAL A 203 -0.72 -11.06 24.04
N PRO A 204 0.48 -11.64 24.21
CA PRO A 204 1.63 -10.88 24.72
C PRO A 204 2.18 -9.83 23.76
N MET A 205 2.05 -9.97 22.43
CA MET A 205 2.76 -9.13 21.49
C MET A 205 2.09 -9.05 20.11
N ALA A 206 2.42 -7.99 19.38
CA ALA A 206 2.00 -7.79 17.97
C ALA A 206 2.98 -6.87 17.23
N MET A 207 2.88 -6.87 15.89
CA MET A 207 3.34 -5.74 15.07
C MET A 207 2.16 -4.80 14.82
N ALA A 208 2.35 -3.51 15.07
CA ALA A 208 1.35 -2.47 14.84
C ALA A 208 1.95 -1.31 14.03
N SER A 209 1.14 -0.51 13.35
CA SER A 209 1.66 0.74 12.77
C SER A 209 2.14 1.65 13.90
N VAL A 210 3.20 2.43 13.65
CA VAL A 210 3.71 3.37 14.66
C VAL A 210 2.63 4.38 15.07
N GLN A 211 1.74 4.78 14.17
CA GLN A 211 0.60 5.67 14.48
C GLN A 211 -0.28 5.11 15.60
N VAL A 212 -0.62 3.81 15.53
CA VAL A 212 -1.41 3.14 16.58
C VAL A 212 -0.57 2.96 17.85
N ALA A 213 0.69 2.56 17.69
CA ALA A 213 1.58 2.30 18.81
C ALA A 213 1.86 3.58 19.64
N LYS A 214 2.05 4.73 18.97
CA LYS A 214 2.39 6.01 19.61
C LYS A 214 1.43 6.37 20.74
N SER A 215 0.15 6.53 20.45
CA SER A 215 -0.85 6.93 21.44
C SER A 215 -0.93 5.93 22.60
N LEU A 216 -0.87 4.64 22.30
CA LEU A 216 -0.95 3.60 23.32
C LEU A 216 0.29 3.52 24.21
N VAL A 217 1.47 3.84 23.68
CA VAL A 217 2.72 3.94 24.45
C VAL A 217 2.72 5.21 25.30
N GLU A 218 2.31 6.35 24.76
CA GLU A 218 2.15 7.61 25.49
C GLU A 218 1.17 7.46 26.65
N ASP A 219 0.06 6.76 26.44
CA ASP A 219 -0.96 6.43 27.47
C ASP A 219 -0.51 5.28 28.40
N ARG A 220 0.69 4.74 28.22
CA ARG A 220 1.25 3.61 29.00
C ARG A 220 0.37 2.36 28.99
N ARG A 221 -0.36 2.10 27.91
CA ARG A 221 -1.22 0.94 27.76
C ARG A 221 -0.49 -0.28 27.22
N ILE A 222 0.61 -0.07 26.47
CA ILE A 222 1.52 -1.08 25.94
C ILE A 222 2.95 -0.55 25.99
N LYS A 223 3.93 -1.42 25.72
CA LYS A 223 5.33 -1.05 25.49
C LYS A 223 5.70 -1.26 24.04
N ALA A 224 6.53 -0.40 23.44
CA ALA A 224 7.16 -0.63 22.15
C ALA A 224 8.63 -1.00 22.36
N LEU A 225 9.08 -2.10 21.74
CA LEU A 225 10.43 -2.64 21.91
C LEU A 225 11.34 -2.37 20.71
N GLY A 226 10.78 -2.11 19.54
CA GLY A 226 11.53 -1.80 18.34
C GLY A 226 10.63 -1.29 17.23
N VAL A 227 11.20 -0.53 16.28
CA VAL A 227 10.51 -0.05 15.08
C VAL A 227 11.19 -0.60 13.83
N THR A 228 10.41 -0.79 12.76
CA THR A 228 10.95 -1.15 11.44
C THR A 228 11.55 0.10 10.77
N GLY A 229 12.37 -0.13 9.74
CA GLY A 229 12.99 0.94 8.96
C GLY A 229 14.44 1.20 9.32
N PRO A 230 15.11 2.06 8.52
CA PRO A 230 16.56 2.31 8.65
C PRO A 230 16.92 3.27 9.79
N ALA A 231 15.94 4.00 10.34
CA ALA A 231 16.12 4.98 11.42
C ALA A 231 15.00 4.86 12.44
N ARG A 232 15.24 5.37 13.65
CA ARG A 232 14.20 5.47 14.69
C ARG A 232 13.08 6.38 14.24
N SER A 233 11.86 6.05 14.68
CA SER A 233 10.69 6.86 14.40
C SER A 233 10.72 8.16 15.24
N PRO A 234 10.50 9.35 14.64
CA PRO A 234 10.31 10.58 15.38
C PRO A 234 9.13 10.54 16.36
N ALA A 235 8.12 9.69 16.08
CA ALA A 235 6.95 9.52 16.95
C ALA A 235 7.25 8.65 18.18
N LEU A 236 8.31 7.83 18.12
CA LEU A 236 8.77 6.96 19.22
C LEU A 236 10.29 7.07 19.40
N PRO A 237 10.84 8.27 19.74
CA PRO A 237 12.28 8.55 19.68
C PRO A 237 13.10 7.69 20.63
N GLY A 238 12.50 7.24 21.74
CA GLY A 238 13.14 6.34 22.72
C GLY A 238 13.20 4.88 22.28
N VAL A 239 12.50 4.48 21.20
CA VAL A 239 12.41 3.09 20.74
C VAL A 239 13.47 2.85 19.65
N PRO A 240 14.35 1.85 19.80
CA PRO A 240 15.37 1.55 18.81
C PRO A 240 14.75 0.98 17.53
N THR A 241 15.49 1.00 16.41
CA THR A 241 15.13 0.18 15.27
C THR A 241 15.30 -1.31 15.61
N LEU A 242 14.57 -2.18 14.91
CA LEU A 242 14.75 -3.62 15.10
C LEU A 242 16.18 -4.07 14.76
N THR A 243 16.84 -3.41 13.81
CA THR A 243 18.26 -3.65 13.47
C THR A 243 19.18 -3.24 14.61
N GLU A 244 18.98 -2.04 15.22
CA GLU A 244 19.72 -1.62 16.44
C GLU A 244 19.47 -2.60 17.60
N ALA A 245 18.28 -3.19 17.67
CA ALA A 245 17.90 -4.19 18.67
C ALA A 245 18.40 -5.62 18.37
N GLY A 246 19.24 -5.80 17.36
CA GLY A 246 19.91 -7.06 17.03
C GLY A 246 19.19 -7.95 16.00
N MET A 247 18.12 -7.47 15.35
CA MET A 247 17.50 -8.20 14.24
C MET A 247 18.46 -8.21 13.03
N LYS A 248 18.65 -9.37 12.43
CA LYS A 248 19.40 -9.49 11.17
C LYS A 248 18.67 -8.70 10.07
N PRO A 249 19.40 -8.14 9.09
CA PRO A 249 18.78 -7.49 7.93
C PRO A 249 17.77 -8.40 7.25
N ALA A 250 16.56 -7.87 7.05
CA ALA A 250 15.50 -8.61 6.39
C ALA A 250 15.66 -8.57 4.87
N GLU A 251 15.32 -9.67 4.19
CA GLU A 251 15.30 -9.76 2.71
C GLU A 251 14.07 -9.05 2.11
N VAL A 252 13.10 -8.69 2.95
CA VAL A 252 11.85 -8.02 2.59
C VAL A 252 11.76 -6.69 3.31
N GLU A 253 11.10 -5.72 2.69
CA GLU A 253 10.82 -4.44 3.32
C GLU A 253 9.73 -4.60 4.38
N LEU A 254 9.99 -4.13 5.59
CA LEU A 254 9.05 -4.15 6.70
C LEU A 254 8.38 -2.78 6.87
N GLY A 255 7.10 -2.80 7.26
CA GLY A 255 6.29 -1.60 7.41
C GLY A 255 5.38 -1.38 6.20
N PHE A 256 4.91 -0.16 6.06
CA PHE A 256 3.97 0.22 5.03
C PHE A 256 4.62 1.12 3.99
N TRP A 257 4.42 0.84 2.72
CA TRP A 257 4.51 1.83 1.66
C TRP A 257 3.10 2.14 1.15
N PHE A 258 2.91 3.32 0.59
CA PHE A 258 1.64 3.76 0.02
C PHE A 258 1.86 4.24 -1.41
N GLY A 259 0.97 3.82 -2.29
CA GLY A 259 1.01 4.20 -3.70
C GLY A 259 -0.38 4.33 -4.31
N VAL A 260 -0.48 5.20 -5.30
CA VAL A 260 -1.72 5.39 -6.07
C VAL A 260 -1.64 4.58 -7.35
N PHE A 261 -2.72 3.86 -7.62
CA PHE A 261 -2.92 3.06 -8.82
C PHE A 261 -4.28 3.41 -9.45
N GLY A 262 -4.41 3.16 -10.74
CA GLY A 262 -5.70 3.16 -11.41
C GLY A 262 -5.91 1.89 -12.23
N PRO A 263 -7.09 1.67 -12.81
CA PRO A 263 -7.35 0.54 -13.70
C PRO A 263 -6.38 0.52 -14.87
N LYS A 264 -6.08 -0.67 -15.36
CA LYS A 264 -5.17 -0.84 -16.50
C LYS A 264 -5.72 -0.16 -17.76
N GLY A 265 -4.88 0.58 -18.46
CA GLY A 265 -5.23 1.24 -19.72
C GLY A 265 -5.62 2.72 -19.59
N MET A 266 -5.32 3.38 -18.46
CA MET A 266 -5.55 4.83 -18.32
C MET A 266 -4.79 5.63 -19.40
N PRO A 267 -5.41 6.70 -19.96
CA PRO A 267 -4.74 7.61 -20.89
C PRO A 267 -3.45 8.21 -20.28
N ASN A 268 -2.44 8.41 -21.10
CA ASN A 268 -1.14 8.89 -20.62
C ASN A 268 -1.19 10.33 -20.08
N ASP A 269 -2.01 11.19 -20.66
CA ASP A 269 -2.24 12.56 -20.19
C ASP A 269 -2.93 12.60 -18.82
N VAL A 270 -3.89 11.71 -18.59
CA VAL A 270 -4.54 11.51 -17.28
C VAL A 270 -3.53 11.05 -16.23
N LYS A 271 -2.71 10.03 -16.55
CA LYS A 271 -1.65 9.54 -15.64
C LYS A 271 -0.65 10.62 -15.31
N ALA A 272 -0.18 11.36 -16.31
CA ALA A 272 0.79 12.44 -16.12
C ALA A 272 0.23 13.55 -15.24
N LYS A 273 -1.03 13.95 -15.44
CA LYS A 273 -1.69 14.97 -14.61
C LYS A 273 -1.85 14.53 -13.16
N LEU A 274 -2.27 13.29 -12.92
CA LEU A 274 -2.36 12.70 -11.58
C LEU A 274 -0.99 12.63 -10.92
N GLU A 275 0.03 12.11 -11.61
CA GLU A 275 1.40 12.02 -11.11
C GLU A 275 1.93 13.39 -10.71
N GLN A 276 1.75 14.42 -11.55
CA GLN A 276 2.18 15.78 -11.26
C GLN A 276 1.47 16.38 -10.04
N ALA A 277 0.15 16.20 -9.93
CA ALA A 277 -0.63 16.69 -8.79
C ALA A 277 -0.18 16.03 -7.49
N ILE A 278 0.01 14.70 -7.50
CA ILE A 278 0.51 13.94 -6.37
C ILE A 278 1.92 14.39 -5.98
N ALA A 279 2.83 14.55 -6.94
CA ALA A 279 4.20 15.02 -6.70
C ALA A 279 4.20 16.39 -6.01
N GLY A 280 3.38 17.32 -6.47
CA GLY A 280 3.22 18.64 -5.85
C GLY A 280 2.73 18.55 -4.41
N VAL A 281 1.68 17.78 -4.18
CA VAL A 281 1.07 17.61 -2.83
C VAL A 281 2.04 16.99 -1.83
N VAL A 282 2.70 15.89 -2.16
CA VAL A 282 3.59 15.21 -1.20
C VAL A 282 4.92 15.93 -1.00
N SER A 283 5.26 16.88 -1.88
CA SER A 283 6.44 17.75 -1.75
C SER A 283 6.15 19.04 -0.99
N ASP A 284 4.87 19.40 -0.81
CA ASP A 284 4.49 20.63 -0.07
C ASP A 284 4.97 20.53 1.40
N PRO A 285 5.74 21.52 1.90
CA PRO A 285 6.25 21.52 3.27
C PRO A 285 5.14 21.38 4.33
N ARG A 286 3.96 21.96 4.12
CA ARG A 286 2.81 21.90 5.03
C ARG A 286 2.25 20.47 5.09
N VAL A 287 2.15 19.80 3.95
CA VAL A 287 1.72 18.39 3.86
C VAL A 287 2.74 17.50 4.52
N ARG A 288 4.03 17.71 4.25
CA ARG A 288 5.14 16.95 4.84
C ARG A 288 5.12 17.05 6.37
N GLU A 289 5.00 18.26 6.91
CA GLU A 289 4.93 18.48 8.36
C GLU A 289 3.69 17.79 8.97
N ARG A 290 2.53 17.92 8.34
CA ARG A 290 1.28 17.29 8.79
C ARG A 290 1.39 15.77 8.82
N LEU A 291 1.95 15.15 7.78
CA LEU A 291 2.15 13.71 7.70
C LEU A 291 3.22 13.21 8.68
N ALA A 292 4.31 13.97 8.87
CA ALA A 292 5.36 13.62 9.83
C ALA A 292 4.83 13.54 11.28
N ARG A 293 3.86 14.39 11.66
CA ARG A 293 3.21 14.31 12.97
C ARG A 293 2.44 13.00 13.19
N LEU A 294 2.08 12.33 12.11
CA LEU A 294 1.39 11.03 12.08
C LEU A 294 2.36 9.87 11.83
N ASP A 295 3.68 10.14 11.87
CA ASP A 295 4.72 9.18 11.53
C ASP A 295 4.55 8.54 10.14
N ILE A 296 4.03 9.33 9.21
CA ILE A 296 4.01 9.03 7.79
C ILE A 296 5.12 9.83 7.14
N THR A 297 6.08 9.17 6.53
CA THR A 297 7.17 9.81 5.80
C THR A 297 6.75 10.01 4.35
N PRO A 298 6.41 11.25 3.93
CA PRO A 298 6.06 11.52 2.54
C PRO A 298 7.29 11.35 1.65
N GLY A 299 7.08 10.68 0.51
CA GLY A 299 8.15 10.44 -0.46
C GLY A 299 7.54 10.16 -1.83
N PHE A 300 7.70 11.09 -2.76
CA PHE A 300 7.29 10.88 -4.13
C PHE A 300 8.25 9.96 -4.86
N ALA A 301 7.69 8.97 -5.58
CA ALA A 301 8.40 8.29 -6.65
C ALA A 301 7.47 8.05 -7.84
N PRO A 302 7.95 8.23 -9.10
CA PRO A 302 7.13 8.15 -10.29
C PRO A 302 6.64 6.72 -10.56
N ALA A 303 5.64 6.61 -11.45
CA ALA A 303 4.98 5.34 -11.79
C ALA A 303 5.92 4.17 -12.08
N PRO A 304 7.03 4.30 -12.85
CA PRO A 304 7.94 3.18 -13.09
C PRO A 304 8.61 2.67 -11.81
N VAL A 305 8.95 3.57 -10.88
CA VAL A 305 9.57 3.20 -9.60
C VAL A 305 8.57 2.47 -8.71
N LEU A 306 7.32 2.95 -8.61
CA LEU A 306 6.26 2.26 -7.88
C LEU A 306 5.99 0.87 -8.47
N ARG A 307 5.96 0.75 -9.79
CA ARG A 307 5.79 -0.52 -10.49
C ARG A 307 6.90 -1.51 -10.12
N THR A 308 8.15 -1.10 -10.24
CA THR A 308 9.32 -1.93 -9.88
C THR A 308 9.30 -2.31 -8.41
N LYS A 309 8.88 -1.39 -7.52
CA LYS A 309 8.72 -1.68 -6.09
C LYS A 309 7.72 -2.82 -5.86
N LEU A 310 6.54 -2.75 -6.48
CA LEU A 310 5.51 -3.79 -6.36
C LEU A 310 5.99 -5.14 -6.92
N GLU A 311 6.70 -5.15 -8.06
CA GLU A 311 7.28 -6.36 -8.65
C GLU A 311 8.31 -7.02 -7.72
N ASN A 312 9.21 -6.22 -7.16
CA ASN A 312 10.21 -6.68 -6.21
C ASN A 312 9.58 -7.21 -4.93
N GLU A 313 8.57 -6.52 -4.42
CA GLU A 313 7.85 -6.92 -3.23
C GLU A 313 7.16 -8.28 -3.41
N ILE A 314 6.39 -8.45 -4.49
CA ILE A 314 5.74 -9.73 -4.80
C ILE A 314 6.78 -10.86 -4.89
N ARG A 315 7.90 -10.62 -5.58
CA ARG A 315 8.98 -11.60 -5.72
C ARG A 315 9.59 -11.98 -4.37
N ASN A 316 9.97 -11.00 -3.57
CA ASN A 316 10.66 -11.21 -2.31
C ASN A 316 9.74 -11.86 -1.27
N TRP A 317 8.48 -11.40 -1.17
CA TRP A 317 7.50 -12.03 -0.30
C TRP A 317 7.15 -13.46 -0.74
N THR A 318 7.07 -13.74 -2.05
CA THR A 318 6.87 -15.11 -2.54
C THR A 318 7.99 -16.03 -2.06
N ALA A 319 9.25 -15.59 -2.17
CA ALA A 319 10.40 -16.37 -1.71
C ALA A 319 10.37 -16.60 -0.20
N PHE A 320 10.03 -15.57 0.59
CA PHE A 320 9.90 -15.67 2.04
C PHE A 320 8.76 -16.61 2.46
N ILE A 321 7.57 -16.44 1.90
CA ILE A 321 6.37 -17.26 2.18
C ILE A 321 6.62 -18.73 1.84
N ASP A 322 7.26 -19.01 0.70
CA ASP A 322 7.59 -20.39 0.29
C ASP A 322 8.59 -21.05 1.24
N ARG A 323 9.64 -20.31 1.66
CA ARG A 323 10.67 -20.79 2.58
C ARG A 323 10.09 -21.15 3.95
N HIS A 324 9.18 -20.33 4.47
CA HIS A 324 8.60 -20.51 5.80
C HIS A 324 7.30 -21.32 5.80
N GLY A 325 6.85 -21.82 4.65
CA GLY A 325 5.65 -22.64 4.53
C GLY A 325 4.36 -21.94 4.92
N ILE A 326 4.31 -20.60 4.84
CA ILE A 326 3.11 -19.82 5.17
C ILE A 326 2.04 -20.11 4.11
N ARG A 327 0.81 -20.36 4.55
CA ARG A 327 -0.32 -20.71 3.68
C ARG A 327 -1.46 -19.72 3.88
N PRO A 328 -2.23 -19.38 2.82
CA PRO A 328 -3.52 -18.71 2.98
C PRO A 328 -4.48 -19.62 3.74
N GLU A 329 -5.39 -19.01 4.50
CA GLU A 329 -6.51 -19.72 5.15
C GLU A 329 -7.57 -20.12 4.13
#